data_f99f9d6c3166c0971e95ba97522f4990
#
_entry.id   f99f9d6c3166c0971e95ba97522f4990
#
_cell.length_a   1.000
_cell.length_b   1.000
_cell.length_c   1.000
_cell.angle_alpha   90.00
_cell.angle_beta   90.00
_cell.angle_gamma   90.00
#
_symmetry.space_group_name_H-M   'P 1'
#
loop_
_entity.id
_entity.type
_entity.pdbx_description
1 polymer ?
#
loop_
_entity_poly.entity_id
_entity_poly.type
_entity_poly.pdbx_seq_one_letter_code
_entity_poly.pdbx_strand_id
1 'polypeptide(L)'
;MGWEPLSKSSGPKRLKEALDRLASGLKAPRAQVLSMVFDSWEGLVGSVMAAHSSPVRLVDGELVVAVDDPAWATEMRFFSAELISRINAAAEEEAVTSLTVRVRPR
;
A
#
# COMPACT_ATOMS: atom_id res chain seq x y z
N MET A 1 15.39 30.47 -5.46
CA MET A 1 14.80 30.45 -4.55
C MET A 1 13.39 30.13 -4.51
N GLY A 2 12.57 30.33 -5.44
CA GLY A 2 11.18 30.14 -5.35
C GLY A 2 10.73 28.73 -5.11
N TRP A 3 11.57 27.78 -5.40
CA TRP A 3 11.17 26.43 -5.22
C TRP A 3 11.28 25.96 -3.77
N GLU A 4 11.81 26.80 -2.90
CA GLU A 4 11.87 26.42 -1.54
C GLU A 4 10.58 26.02 -0.91
N PRO A 5 9.46 26.66 -1.17
CA PRO A 5 8.20 26.19 -0.59
C PRO A 5 7.88 24.77 -0.92
N LEU A 6 8.29 24.31 -2.10
CA LEU A 6 8.06 22.94 -2.44
C LEU A 6 8.81 22.00 -1.53
N SER A 7 10.06 22.27 -1.31
CA SER A 7 10.82 21.37 -0.48
C SER A 7 10.32 21.41 0.94
N LYS A 8 9.76 22.54 1.39
CA LYS A 8 9.21 22.56 2.71
C LYS A 8 7.99 21.68 2.84
N SER A 9 7.06 21.77 1.90
CA SER A 9 5.81 21.07 2.05
C SER A 9 5.94 19.60 1.79
N SER A 10 6.76 19.20 0.83
CA SER A 10 6.85 17.78 0.54
C SER A 10 8.15 17.17 0.96
N GLY A 11 9.13 17.99 1.28
CA GLY A 11 10.43 17.50 1.65
C GLY A 11 11.27 17.09 0.46
N PRO A 12 12.59 17.17 0.59
CA PRO A 12 13.48 16.80 -0.50
C PRO A 12 13.36 15.34 -0.89
N LYS A 13 13.07 14.49 0.10
CA LYS A 13 12.94 13.10 -0.15
C LYS A 13 11.77 12.80 -1.09
N ARG A 14 10.65 13.46 -0.87
CA ARG A 14 9.49 13.25 -1.70
C ARG A 14 9.71 13.73 -3.12
N LEU A 15 10.35 14.90 -3.25
CA LEU A 15 10.66 15.42 -4.56
C LEU A 15 11.59 14.49 -5.31
N LYS A 16 12.59 13.96 -4.62
CA LYS A 16 13.52 13.06 -5.24
C LYS A 16 12.83 11.81 -5.74
N GLU A 17 11.92 11.26 -4.95
CA GLU A 17 11.19 10.08 -5.36
C GLU A 17 10.36 10.34 -6.60
N ALA A 18 9.71 11.49 -6.67
CA ALA A 18 8.91 11.84 -7.82
C ALA A 18 9.77 11.97 -9.06
N LEU A 19 10.92 12.62 -8.93
CA LEU A 19 11.84 12.80 -10.04
C LEU A 19 12.41 11.48 -10.51
N ASP A 20 12.74 10.59 -9.57
CA ASP A 20 13.27 9.29 -9.92
C ASP A 20 12.26 8.50 -10.74
N ARG A 21 10.99 8.55 -10.37
CA ARG A 21 9.96 7.86 -11.12
C ARG A 21 9.82 8.41 -12.52
N LEU A 22 9.85 9.72 -12.65
CA LEU A 22 9.75 10.36 -13.96
C LEU A 22 10.95 10.03 -14.83
N ALA A 23 12.13 10.09 -14.23
CA ALA A 23 13.36 9.89 -14.98
C ALA A 23 13.46 8.45 -15.50
N SER A 24 13.02 7.49 -14.70
CA SER A 24 13.12 6.09 -15.09
C SER A 24 11.93 5.63 -15.90
N GLY A 25 10.84 6.37 -15.89
CA GLY A 25 9.62 5.94 -16.53
C GLY A 25 8.97 4.77 -15.86
N LEU A 26 9.32 4.53 -14.61
CA LEU A 26 8.82 3.39 -13.86
C LEU A 26 7.94 3.85 -12.71
N LYS A 27 7.11 2.94 -12.25
CA LYS A 27 6.34 3.16 -11.06
C LYS A 27 7.23 3.09 -9.84
N ALA A 28 6.71 3.48 -8.69
CA ALA A 28 7.46 3.38 -7.45
C ALA A 28 7.91 1.94 -7.24
N PRO A 29 9.08 1.73 -6.66
CA PRO A 29 9.55 0.38 -6.37
C PRO A 29 8.54 -0.36 -5.50
N ARG A 30 8.32 -1.62 -5.80
CA ARG A 30 7.39 -2.44 -5.03
C ARG A 30 7.74 -2.46 -3.55
N ALA A 31 9.04 -2.46 -3.26
CA ALA A 31 9.48 -2.50 -1.87
C ALA A 31 9.02 -1.27 -1.11
N GLN A 32 9.04 -0.11 -1.77
CA GLN A 32 8.59 1.12 -1.12
C GLN A 32 7.08 1.09 -0.88
N VAL A 33 6.32 0.62 -1.86
CA VAL A 33 4.88 0.54 -1.70
C VAL A 33 4.53 -0.46 -0.61
N LEU A 34 5.16 -1.62 -0.61
CA LEU A 34 4.89 -2.64 0.39
C LEU A 34 5.27 -2.15 1.78
N SER A 35 6.38 -1.45 1.89
CA SER A 35 6.80 -0.88 3.16
C SER A 35 5.75 0.10 3.69
N MET A 36 5.25 0.96 2.82
CA MET A 36 4.20 1.91 3.19
C MET A 36 2.93 1.17 3.64
N VAL A 37 2.58 0.09 2.94
CA VAL A 37 1.40 -0.70 3.30
C VAL A 37 1.58 -1.33 4.67
N PHE A 38 2.76 -1.89 4.95
CA PHE A 38 3.05 -2.45 6.27
C PHE A 38 2.94 -1.38 7.36
N ASP A 39 3.57 -0.23 7.12
CA ASP A 39 3.62 0.82 8.14
C ASP A 39 2.26 1.43 8.40
N SER A 40 1.39 1.44 7.40
CA SER A 40 0.09 2.09 7.50
C SER A 40 -1.06 1.10 7.58
N TRP A 41 -0.79 -0.17 7.82
CA TRP A 41 -1.80 -1.21 7.71
C TRP A 41 -3.04 -0.91 8.54
N GLU A 42 -2.83 -0.54 9.79
CA GLU A 42 -3.95 -0.25 10.67
C GLU A 42 -4.78 0.92 10.15
N GLY A 43 -4.13 1.94 9.61
CA GLY A 43 -4.83 3.07 9.03
C GLY A 43 -5.57 2.70 7.76
N LEU A 44 -5.08 1.70 7.04
CA LEU A 44 -5.71 1.28 5.79
C LEU A 44 -6.92 0.38 6.02
N VAL A 45 -6.85 -0.53 6.97
CA VAL A 45 -7.92 -1.53 7.16
C VAL A 45 -8.70 -1.36 8.45
N GLY A 46 -8.23 -0.52 9.37
CA GLY A 46 -8.88 -0.35 10.67
C GLY A 46 -8.26 -1.26 11.70
N SER A 47 -8.41 -0.88 12.98
CA SER A 47 -7.71 -1.58 14.06
C SER A 47 -8.20 -3.02 14.22
N VAL A 48 -9.49 -3.27 14.03
CA VAL A 48 -10.03 -4.62 14.21
C VAL A 48 -9.49 -5.55 13.13
N MET A 49 -9.59 -5.15 11.87
CA MET A 49 -9.10 -5.98 10.78
C MET A 49 -7.58 -6.13 10.86
N ALA A 50 -6.88 -5.09 11.28
CA ALA A 50 -5.42 -5.16 11.38
C ALA A 50 -4.97 -6.18 12.42
N ALA A 51 -5.78 -6.40 13.44
CA ALA A 51 -5.44 -7.37 14.47
C ALA A 51 -5.51 -8.82 13.95
N HIS A 52 -6.22 -9.05 12.85
CA HIS A 52 -6.44 -10.38 12.31
C HIS A 52 -5.88 -10.59 10.92
N SER A 53 -5.12 -9.62 10.43
CA SER A 53 -4.59 -9.69 9.08
C SER A 53 -3.24 -9.03 9.01
N SER A 54 -2.50 -9.35 7.96
CA SER A 54 -1.25 -8.67 7.69
C SER A 54 -0.94 -8.77 6.20
N PRO A 55 -0.32 -7.74 5.63
CA PRO A 55 0.13 -7.84 4.25
C PRO A 55 1.34 -8.76 4.19
N VAL A 56 1.48 -9.50 3.11
CA VAL A 56 2.54 -10.48 2.97
C VAL A 56 3.52 -10.06 1.88
N ARG A 57 2.99 -9.74 0.70
CA ARG A 57 3.87 -9.38 -0.41
C ARG A 57 3.07 -8.68 -1.49
N LEU A 58 3.79 -8.00 -2.36
CA LEU A 58 3.22 -7.32 -3.50
C LEU A 58 4.07 -7.70 -4.72
N VAL A 59 3.47 -8.40 -5.68
CA VAL A 59 4.16 -8.84 -6.88
C VAL A 59 3.24 -8.59 -8.07
N ASP A 60 3.75 -7.87 -9.06
CA ASP A 60 3.01 -7.59 -10.29
C ASP A 60 1.61 -7.05 -10.05
N GLY A 61 1.50 -6.16 -9.08
CA GLY A 61 0.22 -5.54 -8.77
C GLY A 61 -0.69 -6.37 -7.88
N GLU A 62 -0.30 -7.59 -7.55
CA GLU A 62 -1.10 -8.45 -6.68
C GLU A 62 -0.61 -8.32 -5.25
N LEU A 63 -1.47 -7.82 -4.38
CA LEU A 63 -1.17 -7.75 -2.96
C LEU A 63 -1.72 -9.00 -2.29
N VAL A 64 -0.84 -9.73 -1.62
CA VAL A 64 -1.23 -10.93 -0.88
C VAL A 64 -1.36 -10.55 0.59
N VAL A 65 -2.49 -10.88 1.17
CA VAL A 65 -2.80 -10.57 2.56
C VAL A 65 -3.12 -11.89 3.27
N ALA A 66 -2.56 -12.06 4.46
CA ALA A 66 -2.86 -13.22 5.29
C ALA A 66 -3.83 -12.82 6.38
N VAL A 67 -4.80 -13.69 6.66
CA VAL A 67 -5.73 -13.53 7.78
C VAL A 67 -5.68 -14.80 8.62
N ASP A 68 -6.11 -14.69 9.87
CA ASP A 68 -5.99 -15.82 10.79
C ASP A 68 -7.25 -16.68 10.86
N ASP A 69 -8.28 -16.36 10.09
CA ASP A 69 -9.54 -17.11 10.16
C ASP A 69 -10.33 -16.87 8.88
N PRO A 70 -11.04 -17.88 8.38
CA PRO A 70 -11.82 -17.71 7.15
C PRO A 70 -12.86 -16.60 7.20
N ALA A 71 -13.40 -16.30 8.38
CA ALA A 71 -14.36 -15.21 8.50
C ALA A 71 -13.72 -13.89 8.13
N TRP A 72 -12.47 -13.69 8.53
CA TRP A 72 -11.75 -12.46 8.17
C TRP A 72 -11.40 -12.44 6.70
N ALA A 73 -11.20 -13.62 6.10
CA ALA A 73 -10.95 -13.67 4.66
C ALA A 73 -12.17 -13.17 3.89
N THR A 74 -13.36 -13.57 4.31
CA THR A 74 -14.58 -13.10 3.68
C THR A 74 -14.72 -11.59 3.81
N GLU A 75 -14.51 -11.07 5.01
CA GLU A 75 -14.59 -9.63 5.24
C GLU A 75 -13.57 -8.88 4.37
N MET A 76 -12.35 -9.39 4.32
CA MET A 76 -11.30 -8.73 3.55
C MET A 76 -11.65 -8.70 2.07
N ARG A 77 -12.26 -9.76 1.56
CA ARG A 77 -12.64 -9.80 0.15
C ARG A 77 -13.71 -8.77 -0.17
N PHE A 78 -14.67 -8.60 0.72
CA PHE A 78 -15.67 -7.55 0.53
C PHE A 78 -15.06 -6.15 0.56
N PHE A 79 -13.99 -6.00 1.31
CA PHE A 79 -13.32 -4.73 1.47
C PHE A 79 -12.26 -4.49 0.41
N SER A 80 -12.01 -5.47 -0.47
CA SER A 80 -10.83 -5.43 -1.33
C SER A 80 -10.78 -4.22 -2.27
N ALA A 81 -11.89 -3.88 -2.89
CA ALA A 81 -11.89 -2.75 -3.82
C ALA A 81 -11.56 -1.45 -3.10
N GLU A 82 -12.12 -1.28 -1.91
CA GLU A 82 -11.85 -0.10 -1.11
C GLU A 82 -10.39 -0.05 -0.67
N LEU A 83 -9.86 -1.19 -0.25
CA LEU A 83 -8.48 -1.27 0.20
C LEU A 83 -7.52 -0.95 -0.93
N ILE A 84 -7.77 -1.52 -2.11
CA ILE A 84 -6.94 -1.24 -3.28
C ILE A 84 -6.96 0.26 -3.57
N SER A 85 -8.14 0.87 -3.52
CA SER A 85 -8.28 2.29 -3.77
C SER A 85 -7.50 3.12 -2.76
N ARG A 86 -7.57 2.74 -1.49
CA ARG A 86 -6.86 3.47 -0.44
C ARG A 86 -5.35 3.36 -0.61
N ILE A 87 -4.87 2.16 -0.94
CA ILE A 87 -3.43 1.96 -1.12
C ILE A 87 -2.94 2.77 -2.30
N ASN A 88 -3.66 2.72 -3.42
CA ASN A 88 -3.23 3.43 -4.60
C ASN A 88 -3.27 4.93 -4.42
N ALA A 89 -4.25 5.42 -3.66
CA ALA A 89 -4.29 6.84 -3.34
C ALA A 89 -3.09 7.24 -2.49
N ALA A 90 -2.73 6.43 -1.51
CA ALA A 90 -1.59 6.73 -0.66
C ALA A 90 -0.28 6.63 -1.42
N ALA A 91 -0.19 5.70 -2.35
CA ALA A 91 1.01 5.54 -3.17
C ALA A 91 1.09 6.54 -4.31
N GLU A 92 -0.04 7.21 -4.60
CA GLU A 92 -0.14 8.18 -5.69
C GLU A 92 0.12 7.52 -7.03
N GLU A 93 -0.25 6.27 -7.17
CA GLU A 93 -0.14 5.56 -8.43
C GLU A 93 -0.92 4.24 -8.30
N GLU A 94 -1.18 3.62 -9.44
CA GLU A 94 -1.95 2.38 -9.44
C GLU A 94 -1.01 1.21 -9.19
N ALA A 95 -0.53 1.09 -7.96
CA ALA A 95 0.45 0.08 -7.60
C ALA A 95 -0.18 -1.29 -7.36
N VAL A 96 -1.42 -1.32 -6.90
CA VAL A 96 -2.11 -2.57 -6.59
C VAL A 96 -3.32 -2.70 -7.51
N THR A 97 -3.41 -3.81 -8.21
CA THR A 97 -4.52 -4.07 -9.12
C THR A 97 -5.39 -5.22 -8.67
N SER A 98 -4.88 -6.07 -7.79
CA SER A 98 -5.67 -7.19 -7.29
C SER A 98 -5.25 -7.53 -5.87
N LEU A 99 -6.14 -8.23 -5.16
CA LEU A 99 -5.90 -8.61 -3.78
C LEU A 99 -6.18 -10.09 -3.65
N THR A 100 -5.22 -10.82 -3.09
CA THR A 100 -5.37 -12.24 -2.79
C THR A 100 -5.32 -12.41 -1.28
N VAL A 101 -6.31 -13.11 -0.75
CA VAL A 101 -6.40 -13.34 0.70
C VAL A 101 -6.10 -14.80 0.98
N ARG A 102 -5.21 -15.05 1.93
CA ARG A 102 -4.86 -16.40 2.34
C ARG A 102 -5.12 -16.54 3.83
N VAL A 103 -5.64 -17.72 4.20
CA VAL A 103 -5.90 -18.00 5.61
C VAL A 103 -4.68 -18.68 6.18
N ARG A 104 -4.14 -18.13 7.25
CA ARG A 104 -3.01 -18.72 7.99
C ARG A 104 -3.38 -18.78 9.45
N PRO A 105 -3.92 -19.88 9.92
CA PRO A 105 -4.31 -19.98 11.34
C PRO A 105 -3.10 -19.79 12.24
N ARG A 106 -3.31 -19.18 13.38
CA ARG A 106 -2.23 -18.96 14.35
C ARG A 106 -1.92 -20.19 15.16
#